data_bbc6877224cf732913df711a04992963
#
_entry.id   bbc6877224cf732913df711a04992963
#
_cell.length_a   1.000
_cell.length_b   1.000
_cell.length_c   1.000
_cell.angle_alpha   90.00
_cell.angle_beta   90.00
_cell.angle_gamma   90.00
#
_symmetry.space_group_name_H-M   'P 1'
#
loop_
_entity.id
_entity.type
_entity.pdbx_description
1 polymer ?
#
loop_
_entity_poly.entity_id
_entity_poly.type
_entity_poly.pdbx_seq_one_letter_code
_entity_poly.pdbx_strand_id
1 'polypeptide(L)' 'MIEKTGKPIEEWIEIVKEKDFLKHGEIVKFLKEQYSLTHGYANLIAWKSK' A
#
# COMPACT_ATOMS: atom_id res chain seq x y z
N MET A 1 -14.61 -4.73 3.26
CA MET A 1 -14.44 -5.84 2.32
C MET A 1 -12.97 -6.07 2.03
N ILE A 2 -12.56 -7.30 1.98
CA ILE A 2 -11.17 -7.64 1.72
C ILE A 2 -10.97 -7.84 0.23
N GLU A 3 -9.98 -7.15 -0.32
CA GLU A 3 -9.65 -7.27 -1.73
C GLU A 3 -9.02 -8.62 -2.05
N LYS A 4 -8.65 -8.80 -3.31
CA LYS A 4 -7.98 -10.03 -3.73
C LYS A 4 -6.70 -10.26 -2.93
N THR A 5 -6.19 -9.20 -2.34
CA THR A 5 -4.99 -9.28 -1.51
C THR A 5 -5.21 -10.14 -0.28
N GLY A 6 -6.45 -10.28 0.14
CA GLY A 6 -6.76 -11.06 1.33
C GLY A 6 -6.48 -10.33 2.62
N LYS A 7 -6.17 -9.05 2.55
CA LYS A 7 -5.85 -8.24 3.73
C LYS A 7 -6.65 -6.97 3.74
N PRO A 8 -7.08 -6.50 4.93
CA PRO A 8 -7.73 -5.20 5.04
C PRO A 8 -6.69 -4.09 4.84
N ILE A 9 -7.18 -2.91 4.51
CA ILE A 9 -6.29 -1.79 4.23
C ILE A 9 -5.39 -1.46 5.41
N GLU A 10 -5.87 -1.70 6.61
CA GLU A 10 -5.09 -1.39 7.81
C GLU A 10 -3.81 -2.21 7.87
N GLU A 11 -3.86 -3.46 7.42
CA GLU A 11 -2.67 -4.29 7.35
C GLU A 11 -1.64 -3.71 6.40
N TRP A 12 -2.13 -3.24 5.24
CA TRP A 12 -1.26 -2.64 4.25
C TRP A 12 -0.59 -1.38 4.78
N ILE A 13 -1.36 -0.58 5.52
CA ILE A 13 -0.83 0.65 6.09
C ILE A 13 0.30 0.34 7.06
N GLU A 14 0.16 -0.69 7.86
CA GLU A 14 1.21 -1.06 8.80
C GLU A 14 2.47 -1.53 8.08
N ILE A 15 2.30 -2.29 7.00
CA ILE A 15 3.44 -2.73 6.22
C ILE A 15 4.21 -1.54 5.67
N VAL A 16 3.49 -0.55 5.15
CA VAL A 16 4.12 0.64 4.58
C VAL A 16 4.81 1.45 5.66
N LYS A 17 4.17 1.59 6.82
CA LYS A 17 4.76 2.35 7.91
C LYS A 17 6.06 1.72 8.40
N GLU A 18 6.10 0.41 8.41
CA GLU A 18 7.28 -0.30 8.86
C GLU A 18 8.45 -0.08 7.91
N LYS A 19 8.15 0.02 6.62
CA LYS A 19 9.19 0.26 5.61
C LYS A 19 9.70 1.69 5.62
N ASP A 20 8.91 2.60 6.17
CA ASP A 20 9.32 3.99 6.32
C ASP A 20 9.72 4.62 4.99
N PHE A 21 8.84 4.55 4.01
CA PHE A 21 9.10 5.15 2.72
C PHE A 21 9.13 6.68 2.82
N LEU A 22 10.04 7.29 2.08
CA LEU A 22 10.18 8.74 2.07
C LEU A 22 9.25 9.41 1.09
N LYS A 23 8.93 8.72 -0.01
CA LYS A 23 8.15 9.32 -1.08
C LYS A 23 6.88 8.54 -1.34
N HIS A 24 5.83 9.28 -1.69
CA HIS A 24 4.55 8.66 -2.02
C HIS A 24 4.68 7.70 -3.20
N GLY A 25 5.43 8.13 -4.22
CA GLY A 25 5.60 7.29 -5.40
C GLY A 25 6.29 5.97 -5.09
N GLU A 26 7.21 6.00 -4.14
CA GLU A 26 7.90 4.78 -3.75
C GLU A 26 6.92 3.79 -3.11
N ILE A 27 6.00 4.30 -2.31
CA ILE A 27 5.01 3.45 -1.67
C ILE A 27 4.13 2.78 -2.72
N VAL A 28 3.64 3.58 -3.66
CA VAL A 28 2.76 3.05 -4.70
C VAL A 28 3.49 2.01 -5.54
N LYS A 29 4.72 2.31 -5.92
CA LYS A 29 5.51 1.39 -6.72
C LYS A 29 5.74 0.08 -5.97
N PHE A 30 6.09 0.19 -4.69
CA PHE A 30 6.34 -0.99 -3.87
C PHE A 30 5.12 -1.90 -3.83
N LEU A 31 3.96 -1.32 -3.57
CA LEU A 31 2.73 -2.09 -3.46
C LEU A 31 2.35 -2.73 -4.79
N LYS A 32 2.53 -2.00 -5.88
CA LYS A 32 2.16 -2.52 -7.18
C LYS A 32 3.09 -3.66 -7.62
N GLU A 33 4.36 -3.55 -7.32
CA GLU A 33 5.33 -4.54 -7.77
C GLU A 33 5.41 -5.74 -6.85
N GLN A 34 5.38 -5.50 -5.55
CA GLN A 34 5.49 -6.59 -4.59
C GLN A 34 4.19 -7.37 -4.41
N TYR A 35 3.08 -6.68 -4.49
CA TYR A 35 1.79 -7.29 -4.21
C TYR A 35 0.83 -7.25 -5.38
N SER A 36 1.25 -6.69 -6.49
CA SER A 36 0.42 -6.61 -7.70
C SER A 36 -0.90 -5.90 -7.45
N LEU A 37 -0.89 -4.90 -6.60
CA LEU A 37 -2.09 -4.12 -6.31
C LEU A 37 -2.38 -3.18 -7.47
N THR A 38 -3.65 -2.80 -7.58
CA THR A 38 -4.02 -1.80 -8.58
C THR A 38 -3.44 -0.45 -8.18
N HIS A 39 -3.25 0.41 -9.18
CA HIS A 39 -2.72 1.73 -8.91
C HIS A 39 -3.60 2.50 -7.93
N GLY A 40 -4.91 2.42 -8.13
CA GLY A 40 -5.83 3.15 -7.25
C GLY A 40 -5.74 2.68 -5.80
N TYR A 41 -5.70 1.37 -5.61
CA TYR A 41 -5.63 0.82 -4.26
C TYR A 41 -4.30 1.16 -3.60
N ALA A 42 -3.21 1.01 -4.35
CA ALA A 42 -1.89 1.34 -3.82
C ALA A 42 -1.81 2.82 -3.45
N ASN A 43 -2.39 3.67 -4.28
CA ASN A 43 -2.41 5.10 -4.01
C ASN A 43 -3.19 5.40 -2.74
N LEU A 44 -4.31 4.73 -2.55
CA LEU A 44 -5.12 4.93 -1.36
C LEU A 44 -4.35 4.54 -0.10
N ILE A 45 -3.66 3.41 -0.15
CA ILE A 45 -2.85 2.97 0.98
C ILE A 45 -1.76 3.97 1.28
N ALA A 46 -1.10 4.48 0.25
CA ALA A 46 -0.04 5.45 0.43
C ALA A 46 -0.56 6.72 1.11
N TRP A 47 -1.74 7.16 0.71
CA TRP A 47 -2.35 8.34 1.31
C TRP A 47 -2.65 8.13 2.78
N LYS A 48 -3.21 6.98 3.11
CA LYS A 48 -3.60 6.71 4.49
C LYS A 48 -2.42 6.44 5.39
N SER A 49 -1.30 6.04 4.82
CA SER A 49 -0.11 5.72 5.62
C SER A 49 0.72 6.95 5.95
N LYS A 50 0.32 8.10 5.46
CA LYS A 50 1.04 9.33 5.78
C LYS A 50 0.72 9.88 7.17
#